data_6c218c1b70ed181c056f6e86f7b4a092
#
_entry.id   6c218c1b70ed181c056f6e86f7b4a092
#
_cell.length_a   1.000
_cell.length_b   1.000
_cell.length_c   1.000
_cell.angle_alpha   90.00
_cell.angle_beta   90.00
_cell.angle_gamma   90.00
#
_symmetry.space_group_name_H-M   'P 1'
#
loop_
_entity.id
_entity.type
_entity.pdbx_description
1 polymer ?
#
loop_
_entity_poly.entity_id
_entity_poly.type
_entity_poly.pdbx_seq_one_letter_code
_entity_poly.pdbx_strand_id
1 'polypeptide(L)'
;MPLPSLTVAMPAYNAAGFIREALDSVLSQRDVDLEVIIVDDASTDDTAEVVQQVGDARCRLLRNSRRRGIGHCHNRVLQESRAPVIAHVDADDKLRKGALAQMVAALESDERVGLVHCYFYDVDASGRTTRAEFCERSKVFRRERPADLDYREALRNSPAKANALRTYRRSVLIELGGFNEDIPFGVDYEMTLRILERHEILLVPKFFYARRLHSTNTTESLVFKRARLWLRKYLIRRSVLRKGQVTYWRDANFDPLYFLNGERMRLARRIRAAFRGQGGAS
;
A
#
# COMPACT_ATOMS: atom_id res chain seq x y z
N MET A 1 8.09 -14.32 -25.11
CA MET A 1 7.40 -13.01 -25.08
C MET A 1 8.31 -12.01 -24.41
N PRO A 2 8.34 -10.75 -24.82
CA PRO A 2 9.09 -9.72 -24.10
C PRO A 2 8.59 -9.62 -22.65
N LEU A 3 9.45 -9.18 -21.74
CA LEU A 3 9.06 -8.96 -20.35
C LEU A 3 8.14 -7.74 -20.27
N PRO A 4 7.08 -7.77 -19.43
CA PRO A 4 6.24 -6.60 -19.21
C PRO A 4 7.05 -5.46 -18.58
N SER A 5 6.70 -4.22 -18.89
CA SER A 5 7.34 -3.04 -18.30
C SER A 5 6.84 -2.76 -16.89
N LEU A 6 5.64 -3.24 -16.56
CA LEU A 6 4.96 -3.00 -15.27
C LEU A 6 4.26 -4.26 -14.77
N THR A 7 4.41 -4.56 -13.48
CA THR A 7 3.54 -5.48 -12.73
C THR A 7 2.58 -4.67 -11.87
N VAL A 8 1.27 -4.91 -12.02
CA VAL A 8 0.27 -4.43 -11.06
C VAL A 8 0.10 -5.49 -9.97
N ALA A 9 0.40 -5.14 -8.73
CA ALA A 9 0.21 -5.96 -7.54
C ALA A 9 -1.18 -5.71 -6.96
N MET A 10 -2.03 -6.72 -6.90
CA MET A 10 -3.40 -6.64 -6.38
C MET A 10 -3.64 -7.70 -5.31
N PRO A 11 -3.31 -7.44 -4.04
CA PRO A 11 -3.73 -8.27 -2.93
C PRO A 11 -5.24 -8.26 -2.81
N ALA A 12 -5.87 -9.42 -2.61
CA ALA A 12 -7.31 -9.55 -2.46
C ALA A 12 -7.66 -10.43 -1.25
N TYR A 13 -8.69 -10.03 -0.51
CA TYR A 13 -9.32 -10.82 0.53
C TYR A 13 -10.78 -10.40 0.68
N ASN A 14 -11.70 -11.31 0.36
CA ASN A 14 -13.14 -11.08 0.38
C ASN A 14 -13.54 -9.80 -0.39
N ALA A 15 -13.13 -9.74 -1.66
CA ALA A 15 -13.31 -8.60 -2.54
C ALA A 15 -14.23 -8.88 -3.74
N ALA A 16 -15.01 -9.95 -3.72
CA ALA A 16 -15.86 -10.38 -4.84
C ALA A 16 -16.75 -9.27 -5.40
N GLY A 17 -17.27 -8.38 -4.52
CA GLY A 17 -18.15 -7.28 -4.93
C GLY A 17 -17.44 -6.11 -5.65
N PHE A 18 -16.11 -6.06 -5.67
CA PHE A 18 -15.37 -4.89 -6.16
C PHE A 18 -14.27 -5.24 -7.15
N ILE A 19 -13.65 -6.42 -7.02
CA ILE A 19 -12.42 -6.78 -7.73
C ILE A 19 -12.59 -6.76 -9.25
N ARG A 20 -13.78 -7.07 -9.78
CA ARG A 20 -14.07 -6.98 -11.20
C ARG A 20 -13.86 -5.56 -11.73
N GLU A 21 -14.45 -4.59 -11.07
CA GLU A 21 -14.34 -3.18 -11.47
C GLU A 21 -12.90 -2.66 -11.30
N ALA A 22 -12.20 -3.09 -10.26
CA ALA A 22 -10.79 -2.78 -10.04
C ALA A 22 -9.92 -3.31 -11.21
N LEU A 23 -10.09 -4.59 -11.58
CA LEU A 23 -9.38 -5.21 -12.70
C LEU A 23 -9.71 -4.54 -14.03
N ASP A 24 -10.98 -4.26 -14.32
CA ASP A 24 -11.39 -3.56 -15.55
C ASP A 24 -10.71 -2.19 -15.66
N SER A 25 -10.56 -1.45 -14.54
CA SER A 25 -9.88 -0.15 -14.51
C SER A 25 -8.39 -0.25 -14.82
N VAL A 26 -7.73 -1.32 -14.36
CA VAL A 26 -6.31 -1.62 -14.62
C VAL A 26 -6.13 -2.10 -16.06
N LEU A 27 -6.93 -3.04 -16.51
CA LEU A 27 -6.83 -3.66 -17.83
C LEU A 27 -7.21 -2.72 -18.98
N SER A 28 -7.95 -1.65 -18.67
CA SER A 28 -8.25 -0.57 -19.63
C SER A 28 -7.04 0.34 -19.92
N GLN A 29 -5.97 0.28 -19.13
CA GLN A 29 -4.73 1.02 -19.41
C GLN A 29 -4.03 0.40 -20.62
N ARG A 30 -3.97 1.15 -21.74
CA ARG A 30 -3.43 0.67 -23.02
C ARG A 30 -2.06 1.28 -23.36
N ASP A 31 -1.64 2.26 -22.56
CA ASP A 31 -0.46 3.09 -22.83
C ASP A 31 0.80 2.52 -22.12
N VAL A 32 0.71 1.32 -21.55
CA VAL A 32 1.80 0.63 -20.86
C VAL A 32 1.65 -0.88 -21.03
N ASP A 33 2.75 -1.57 -21.27
CA ASP A 33 2.77 -3.04 -21.28
C ASP A 33 2.79 -3.55 -19.85
N LEU A 34 1.75 -4.28 -19.43
CA LEU A 34 1.55 -4.68 -18.05
C LEU A 34 1.14 -6.14 -17.88
N GLU A 35 1.53 -6.73 -16.76
CA GLU A 35 0.92 -7.91 -16.15
C GLU A 35 0.20 -7.52 -14.85
N VAL A 36 -0.81 -8.27 -14.47
CA VAL A 36 -1.52 -8.13 -13.18
C VAL A 36 -1.33 -9.42 -12.39
N ILE A 37 -0.72 -9.31 -11.21
CA ILE A 37 -0.59 -10.44 -10.29
C ILE A 37 -1.54 -10.19 -9.12
N ILE A 38 -2.60 -11.01 -9.09
CA ILE A 38 -3.60 -11.00 -8.04
C ILE A 38 -3.20 -12.06 -7.01
N VAL A 39 -3.07 -11.69 -5.73
CA VAL A 39 -2.83 -12.64 -4.64
C VAL A 39 -4.08 -12.70 -3.76
N ASP A 40 -4.85 -13.77 -3.93
CA ASP A 40 -5.99 -14.09 -3.07
C ASP A 40 -5.49 -14.66 -1.74
N ASP A 41 -5.67 -13.90 -0.67
CA ASP A 41 -5.20 -14.25 0.69
C ASP A 41 -6.17 -15.17 1.43
N ALA A 42 -6.59 -16.26 0.78
CA ALA A 42 -7.56 -17.24 1.26
C ALA A 42 -8.95 -16.63 1.49
N SER A 43 -9.51 -15.98 0.47
CA SER A 43 -10.89 -15.52 0.49
C SER A 43 -11.88 -16.66 0.70
N THR A 44 -12.97 -16.32 1.38
CA THR A 44 -14.11 -17.24 1.66
C THR A 44 -15.35 -16.91 0.84
N ASP A 45 -15.28 -15.83 0.04
CA ASP A 45 -16.28 -15.42 -0.95
C ASP A 45 -15.82 -15.79 -2.38
N ASP A 46 -16.58 -15.41 -3.38
CA ASP A 46 -16.35 -15.71 -4.79
C ASP A 46 -15.23 -14.87 -5.43
N THR A 47 -14.31 -14.29 -4.63
CA THR A 47 -13.22 -13.41 -5.14
C THR A 47 -12.40 -14.12 -6.24
N ALA A 48 -11.98 -15.37 -6.01
CA ALA A 48 -11.14 -16.09 -6.94
C ALA A 48 -11.89 -16.43 -8.24
N GLU A 49 -13.14 -16.82 -8.13
CA GLU A 49 -14.03 -17.12 -9.23
C GLU A 49 -14.27 -15.89 -10.12
N VAL A 50 -14.52 -14.74 -9.51
CA VAL A 50 -14.66 -13.46 -10.23
C VAL A 50 -13.39 -13.11 -10.99
N VAL A 51 -12.21 -13.29 -10.39
CA VAL A 51 -10.92 -13.06 -11.07
C VAL A 51 -10.75 -14.01 -12.28
N GLN A 52 -11.07 -15.30 -12.11
CA GLN A 52 -10.97 -16.27 -13.21
C GLN A 52 -11.91 -15.93 -14.37
N GLN A 53 -13.11 -15.43 -14.09
CA GLN A 53 -14.08 -15.00 -15.11
C GLN A 53 -13.65 -13.77 -15.91
N VAL A 54 -12.64 -13.01 -15.46
CA VAL A 54 -12.09 -11.89 -16.25
C VAL A 54 -11.49 -12.40 -17.56
N GLY A 55 -10.81 -13.55 -17.54
CA GLY A 55 -10.31 -14.22 -18.73
C GLY A 55 -9.22 -13.48 -19.51
N ASP A 56 -8.60 -12.45 -18.93
CA ASP A 56 -7.54 -11.67 -19.59
C ASP A 56 -6.17 -12.32 -19.33
N ALA A 57 -5.44 -12.62 -20.41
CA ALA A 57 -4.15 -13.30 -20.36
C ALA A 57 -3.07 -12.53 -19.57
N ARG A 58 -3.25 -11.24 -19.34
CA ARG A 58 -2.35 -10.41 -18.50
C ARG A 58 -2.55 -10.68 -17.01
N CYS A 59 -3.64 -11.32 -16.59
CA CYS A 59 -3.98 -11.63 -15.21
C CYS A 59 -3.43 -12.98 -14.78
N ARG A 60 -2.73 -12.99 -13.64
CA ARG A 60 -2.27 -14.21 -12.96
C ARG A 60 -2.84 -14.23 -11.54
N LEU A 61 -3.66 -15.23 -11.23
CA LEU A 61 -4.22 -15.46 -9.90
C LEU A 61 -3.32 -16.42 -9.12
N LEU A 62 -2.86 -15.97 -7.96
CA LEU A 62 -2.14 -16.78 -6.98
C LEU A 62 -3.00 -16.89 -5.71
N ARG A 63 -3.25 -18.10 -5.22
CA ARG A 63 -4.03 -18.30 -3.99
C ARG A 63 -3.12 -18.70 -2.83
N ASN A 64 -3.34 -18.13 -1.66
CA ASN A 64 -2.76 -18.59 -0.41
C ASN A 64 -3.65 -19.69 0.19
N SER A 65 -3.04 -20.72 0.76
CA SER A 65 -3.79 -21.81 1.43
C SER A 65 -4.41 -21.37 2.77
N ARG A 66 -3.95 -20.24 3.32
CA ARG A 66 -4.46 -19.60 4.54
C ARG A 66 -4.15 -18.11 4.50
N ARG A 67 -4.87 -17.32 5.28
CA ARG A 67 -4.62 -15.89 5.39
C ARG A 67 -3.22 -15.60 5.95
N ARG A 68 -2.43 -14.86 5.20
CA ARG A 68 -1.04 -14.52 5.50
C ARG A 68 -0.83 -13.03 5.77
N GLY A 69 -1.74 -12.18 5.31
CA GLY A 69 -1.70 -10.74 5.45
C GLY A 69 -1.06 -10.02 4.25
N ILE A 70 -1.30 -8.72 4.18
CA ILE A 70 -0.96 -7.90 3.02
C ILE A 70 0.55 -7.84 2.73
N GLY A 71 1.41 -7.84 3.75
CA GLY A 71 2.86 -7.86 3.57
C GLY A 71 3.33 -9.10 2.83
N HIS A 72 2.79 -10.28 3.19
CA HIS A 72 3.06 -11.52 2.49
C HIS A 72 2.59 -11.50 1.05
N CYS A 73 1.37 -10.97 0.80
CA CYS A 73 0.84 -10.87 -0.55
C CYS A 73 1.73 -10.00 -1.44
N HIS A 74 2.20 -8.85 -0.95
CA HIS A 74 3.13 -8.00 -1.69
C HIS A 74 4.48 -8.68 -1.93
N ASN A 75 5.03 -9.41 -0.95
CA ASN A 75 6.28 -10.17 -1.14
C ASN A 75 6.12 -11.29 -2.16
N ARG A 76 4.96 -11.96 -2.17
CA ARG A 76 4.66 -12.97 -3.17
C ARG A 76 4.60 -12.37 -4.58
N VAL A 77 3.99 -11.17 -4.74
CA VAL A 77 4.04 -10.45 -6.02
C VAL A 77 5.49 -10.09 -6.38
N LEU A 78 6.28 -9.57 -5.44
CA LEU A 78 7.67 -9.20 -5.68
C LEU A 78 8.52 -10.38 -6.19
N GLN A 79 8.29 -11.58 -5.67
CA GLN A 79 8.96 -12.83 -6.10
C GLN A 79 8.51 -13.26 -7.50
N GLU A 80 7.23 -13.17 -7.79
CA GLU A 80 6.62 -13.63 -9.04
C GLU A 80 6.70 -12.62 -10.20
N SER A 81 6.90 -11.33 -9.87
CA SER A 81 7.00 -10.24 -10.84
C SER A 81 8.29 -10.36 -11.67
N ARG A 82 8.14 -10.11 -12.97
CA ARG A 82 9.26 -10.03 -13.93
C ARG A 82 9.54 -8.61 -14.40
N ALA A 83 8.61 -7.69 -14.17
CA ALA A 83 8.73 -6.29 -14.57
C ALA A 83 9.71 -5.50 -13.69
N PRO A 84 10.38 -4.48 -14.24
CA PRO A 84 11.26 -3.59 -13.46
C PRO A 84 10.48 -2.65 -12.52
N VAL A 85 9.19 -2.47 -12.76
CA VAL A 85 8.29 -1.59 -12.00
C VAL A 85 7.13 -2.38 -11.41
N ILE A 86 6.76 -2.08 -10.15
CA ILE A 86 5.61 -2.67 -9.48
C ILE A 86 4.69 -1.55 -8.98
N ALA A 87 3.42 -1.53 -9.42
CA ALA A 87 2.39 -0.64 -8.92
C ALA A 87 1.39 -1.38 -8.01
N HIS A 88 1.08 -0.81 -6.86
CA HIS A 88 0.08 -1.36 -5.95
C HIS A 88 -1.30 -0.77 -6.22
N VAL A 89 -2.28 -1.64 -6.42
CA VAL A 89 -3.69 -1.30 -6.57
C VAL A 89 -4.51 -2.20 -5.66
N ASP A 90 -5.31 -1.60 -4.79
CA ASP A 90 -6.19 -2.35 -3.90
C ASP A 90 -7.37 -2.94 -4.68
N ALA A 91 -7.85 -4.13 -4.27
CA ALA A 91 -8.87 -4.90 -5.01
C ALA A 91 -10.27 -4.27 -4.97
N ASP A 92 -10.47 -3.22 -4.18
CA ASP A 92 -11.70 -2.45 -4.03
C ASP A 92 -11.64 -1.05 -4.67
N ASP A 93 -10.49 -0.64 -5.19
CA ASP A 93 -10.22 0.70 -5.72
C ASP A 93 -10.16 0.72 -7.26
N LYS A 94 -10.10 1.93 -7.85
CA LYS A 94 -10.06 2.08 -9.32
C LYS A 94 -9.02 3.09 -9.76
N LEU A 95 -8.56 2.92 -11.01
CA LEU A 95 -7.66 3.84 -11.68
C LEU A 95 -8.38 4.70 -12.72
N ARG A 96 -7.91 5.93 -12.87
CA ARG A 96 -8.24 6.74 -14.06
C ARG A 96 -7.35 6.36 -15.23
N LYS A 97 -7.86 6.61 -16.44
CA LYS A 97 -7.13 6.37 -17.70
C LYS A 97 -5.79 7.13 -17.73
N GLY A 98 -4.75 6.46 -18.24
CA GLY A 98 -3.40 7.00 -18.35
C GLY A 98 -2.63 7.08 -17.02
N ALA A 99 -3.18 6.53 -15.93
CA ALA A 99 -2.54 6.55 -14.62
C ALA A 99 -1.21 5.81 -14.63
N LEU A 100 -1.22 4.55 -15.05
CA LEU A 100 -0.03 3.68 -14.94
C LEU A 100 1.13 4.17 -15.81
N ALA A 101 0.87 4.59 -17.06
CA ALA A 101 1.93 5.10 -17.93
C ALA A 101 2.61 6.34 -17.33
N GLN A 102 1.84 7.26 -16.73
CA GLN A 102 2.42 8.46 -16.11
C GLN A 102 3.19 8.15 -14.83
N MET A 103 2.75 7.14 -14.05
CA MET A 103 3.49 6.70 -12.87
C MET A 103 4.83 6.05 -13.26
N VAL A 104 4.83 5.20 -14.30
CA VAL A 104 6.07 4.59 -14.83
C VAL A 104 7.01 5.68 -15.34
N ALA A 105 6.54 6.59 -16.21
CA ALA A 105 7.36 7.67 -16.72
C ALA A 105 7.97 8.56 -15.63
N ALA A 106 7.19 8.85 -14.57
CA ALA A 106 7.68 9.62 -13.43
C ALA A 106 8.74 8.86 -12.62
N LEU A 107 8.60 7.54 -12.45
CA LEU A 107 9.60 6.71 -11.79
C LEU A 107 10.90 6.61 -12.59
N GLU A 108 10.80 6.54 -13.92
CA GLU A 108 11.94 6.42 -14.81
C GLU A 108 12.68 7.76 -15.05
N SER A 109 12.05 8.88 -14.72
CA SER A 109 12.64 10.22 -14.95
C SER A 109 13.89 10.50 -14.11
N ASP A 110 14.10 9.79 -13.01
CA ASP A 110 15.26 9.94 -12.13
C ASP A 110 15.56 8.62 -11.42
N GLU A 111 16.78 8.11 -11.56
CA GLU A 111 17.21 6.84 -10.95
C GLU A 111 17.23 6.88 -9.41
N ARG A 112 17.34 8.06 -8.81
CA ARG A 112 17.30 8.24 -7.35
C ARG A 112 15.90 7.99 -6.79
N VAL A 113 14.86 8.08 -7.62
CA VAL A 113 13.47 7.85 -7.20
C VAL A 113 13.20 6.37 -7.04
N GLY A 114 12.88 5.96 -5.81
CA GLY A 114 12.51 4.58 -5.48
C GLY A 114 11.00 4.33 -5.44
N LEU A 115 10.22 5.39 -5.25
CA LEU A 115 8.76 5.34 -5.13
C LEU A 115 8.12 6.58 -5.75
N VAL A 116 7.07 6.36 -6.53
CA VAL A 116 6.17 7.42 -7.02
C VAL A 116 4.77 7.17 -6.48
N HIS A 117 4.06 8.23 -6.14
CA HIS A 117 2.65 8.18 -5.73
C HIS A 117 1.85 9.32 -6.35
N CYS A 118 0.51 9.27 -6.26
CA CYS A 118 -0.36 10.31 -6.83
C CYS A 118 -1.42 10.77 -5.83
N TYR A 119 -2.23 11.75 -6.25
CA TYR A 119 -3.44 12.12 -5.53
C TYR A 119 -4.54 11.08 -5.72
N PHE A 120 -5.42 10.99 -4.72
CA PHE A 120 -6.62 10.16 -4.77
C PHE A 120 -7.87 10.98 -4.40
N TYR A 121 -9.03 10.45 -4.79
CA TYR A 121 -10.34 10.94 -4.40
C TYR A 121 -11.19 9.78 -3.93
N ASP A 122 -12.20 10.09 -3.11
CA ASP A 122 -13.07 9.07 -2.54
C ASP A 122 -14.29 8.83 -3.42
N VAL A 123 -14.68 7.57 -3.56
CA VAL A 123 -15.93 7.13 -4.16
C VAL A 123 -16.72 6.28 -3.15
N ASP A 124 -18.05 6.26 -3.26
CA ASP A 124 -18.89 5.38 -2.45
C ASP A 124 -18.81 3.91 -2.91
N ALA A 125 -19.54 3.03 -2.21
CA ALA A 125 -19.58 1.61 -2.56
C ALA A 125 -20.08 1.36 -3.99
N SER A 126 -20.89 2.25 -4.57
CA SER A 126 -21.37 2.17 -5.95
C SER A 126 -20.39 2.74 -6.98
N GLY A 127 -19.24 3.28 -6.54
CA GLY A 127 -18.23 3.88 -7.41
C GLY A 127 -18.55 5.33 -7.82
N ARG A 128 -19.59 5.97 -7.25
CA ARG A 128 -19.89 7.38 -7.49
C ARG A 128 -18.97 8.26 -6.64
N THR A 129 -18.44 9.32 -7.23
CA THR A 129 -17.60 10.28 -6.47
C THR A 129 -18.43 10.90 -5.36
N THR A 130 -18.02 10.66 -4.12
CA THR A 130 -18.58 11.31 -2.94
C THR A 130 -17.92 12.67 -2.82
N ARG A 131 -18.62 13.74 -3.21
CA ARG A 131 -18.11 15.10 -3.27
C ARG A 131 -16.77 15.25 -3.98
N ALA A 132 -16.71 16.11 -4.97
CA ALA A 132 -15.49 16.54 -5.64
C ALA A 132 -14.55 17.35 -4.72
N GLU A 133 -14.69 17.20 -3.42
CA GLU A 133 -13.78 17.81 -2.44
C GLU A 133 -12.57 16.91 -2.32
N PHE A 134 -11.49 17.43 -2.83
CA PHE A 134 -10.12 17.09 -2.48
C PHE A 134 -10.10 16.48 -1.08
N CYS A 135 -9.73 15.21 -0.94
CA CYS A 135 -9.45 14.67 0.37
C CYS A 135 -8.62 15.73 1.12
N GLU A 136 -9.06 16.15 2.32
CA GLU A 136 -8.33 17.18 3.10
C GLU A 136 -6.87 16.80 3.31
N ARG A 137 -6.58 15.49 3.29
CA ARG A 137 -5.22 14.93 3.26
C ARG A 137 -4.47 15.32 1.99
N SER A 138 -5.13 15.49 0.84
CA SER A 138 -4.50 15.99 -0.40
C SER A 138 -4.20 17.49 -0.34
N LYS A 139 -4.92 18.28 0.49
CA LYS A 139 -4.62 19.72 0.67
C LYS A 139 -3.26 19.96 1.31
N VAL A 140 -2.76 19.02 2.12
CA VAL A 140 -1.44 19.09 2.73
C VAL A 140 -0.32 18.96 1.69
N PHE A 141 -0.60 18.37 0.51
CA PHE A 141 0.35 18.17 -0.57
C PHE A 141 0.47 19.33 -1.57
N ARG A 142 -0.21 20.45 -1.35
CA ARG A 142 -0.09 21.66 -2.20
C ARG A 142 1.19 22.47 -1.98
N ARG A 143 2.17 21.99 -1.24
CA ARG A 143 3.48 22.64 -1.17
C ARG A 143 4.24 22.45 -2.47
N GLU A 144 4.82 23.53 -2.94
CA GLU A 144 5.32 23.81 -4.28
C GLU A 144 6.53 23.01 -4.77
N ARG A 145 6.97 21.98 -4.01
CA ARG A 145 8.03 21.07 -4.42
C ARG A 145 7.67 19.62 -4.09
N PRO A 146 7.35 18.80 -5.11
CA PRO A 146 7.04 17.38 -4.92
C PRO A 146 8.20 16.54 -4.39
N ALA A 147 9.44 17.03 -4.52
CA ALA A 147 10.67 16.32 -4.16
C ALA A 147 10.95 16.27 -2.65
N ASP A 148 10.19 16.98 -1.83
CA ASP A 148 10.55 17.22 -0.43
C ASP A 148 9.75 16.39 0.58
N LEU A 149 9.43 15.12 0.30
CA LEU A 149 9.05 14.23 1.38
C LEU A 149 10.31 13.84 2.16
N ASP A 150 10.78 14.75 3.03
CA ASP A 150 11.84 14.49 3.96
C ASP A 150 11.43 13.35 4.91
N TYR A 151 12.36 12.44 5.18
CA TYR A 151 12.23 11.39 6.18
C TYR A 151 11.69 11.89 7.51
N ARG A 152 12.15 13.07 7.98
CA ARG A 152 11.66 13.73 9.20
C ARG A 152 10.21 14.14 9.10
N GLU A 153 9.78 14.64 7.95
CA GLU A 153 8.40 15.01 7.70
C GLU A 153 7.50 13.76 7.61
N ALA A 154 7.95 12.69 6.97
CA ALA A 154 7.24 11.41 6.95
C ALA A 154 7.05 10.84 8.36
N LEU A 155 8.03 10.98 9.25
CA LEU A 155 7.91 10.57 10.65
C LEU A 155 6.93 11.43 11.46
N ARG A 156 6.91 12.75 11.24
CA ARG A 156 6.03 13.69 11.96
C ARG A 156 4.59 13.62 11.51
N ASN A 157 4.41 13.53 10.23
CA ASN A 157 3.11 13.60 9.59
C ASN A 157 2.62 12.19 9.23
N SER A 158 1.37 11.92 9.46
CA SER A 158 0.68 10.65 9.22
C SER A 158 1.14 9.88 7.98
N PRO A 159 1.07 8.52 8.01
CA PRO A 159 1.36 7.62 6.88
C PRO A 159 0.62 7.93 5.57
N ALA A 160 -0.30 8.89 5.59
CA ALA A 160 -1.15 9.23 4.46
C ALA A 160 -0.45 10.00 3.32
N LYS A 161 0.84 10.33 3.43
CA LYS A 161 1.48 11.22 2.43
C LYS A 161 1.89 10.49 1.14
N ALA A 162 2.26 9.22 1.18
CA ALA A 162 2.52 8.39 -0.02
C ALA A 162 1.49 7.26 -0.10
N ASN A 163 0.22 7.59 -0.35
CA ASN A 163 -0.87 6.66 -0.05
C ASN A 163 -1.50 5.97 -1.27
N ALA A 164 -1.57 6.61 -2.43
CA ALA A 164 -2.33 6.08 -3.54
C ALA A 164 -1.44 5.74 -4.73
N LEU A 165 -1.77 4.63 -5.40
CA LEU A 165 -1.07 4.11 -6.57
C LEU A 165 0.46 4.10 -6.38
N ARG A 166 0.89 3.58 -5.23
CA ARG A 166 2.32 3.45 -4.96
C ARG A 166 2.98 2.62 -6.03
N THR A 167 3.87 3.24 -6.77
CA THR A 167 4.59 2.63 -7.88
C THR A 167 6.08 2.61 -7.54
N TYR A 168 6.65 1.42 -7.47
CA TYR A 168 7.98 1.17 -6.94
C TYR A 168 8.93 0.71 -8.04
N ARG A 169 10.19 1.09 -7.92
CA ARG A 169 11.27 0.43 -8.63
C ARG A 169 11.49 -0.94 -7.97
N ARG A 170 11.33 -2.03 -8.75
CA ARG A 170 11.43 -3.40 -8.22
C ARG A 170 12.78 -3.68 -7.55
N SER A 171 13.88 -3.18 -8.12
CA SER A 171 15.22 -3.32 -7.55
C SER A 171 15.34 -2.72 -6.14
N VAL A 172 14.67 -1.60 -5.87
CA VAL A 172 14.63 -0.96 -4.55
C VAL A 172 13.87 -1.83 -3.55
N LEU A 173 12.75 -2.44 -3.93
CA LEU A 173 12.05 -3.38 -3.04
C LEU A 173 12.91 -4.60 -2.70
N ILE A 174 13.66 -5.13 -3.66
CA ILE A 174 14.60 -6.25 -3.45
C ILE A 174 15.76 -5.81 -2.54
N GLU A 175 16.39 -4.67 -2.82
CA GLU A 175 17.49 -4.09 -2.00
C GLU A 175 17.07 -3.96 -0.54
N LEU A 176 15.84 -3.53 -0.29
CA LEU A 176 15.29 -3.36 1.05
C LEU A 176 14.76 -4.66 1.69
N GLY A 177 14.85 -5.80 1.00
CA GLY A 177 14.44 -7.10 1.53
C GLY A 177 12.93 -7.33 1.57
N GLY A 178 12.16 -6.63 0.72
CA GLY A 178 10.70 -6.77 0.63
C GLY A 178 9.93 -6.14 1.77
N PHE A 179 8.63 -6.45 1.85
CA PHE A 179 7.71 -5.92 2.86
C PHE A 179 7.81 -6.68 4.18
N ASN A 180 7.59 -5.98 5.28
CA ASN A 180 7.61 -6.59 6.62
C ASN A 180 6.31 -7.39 6.87
N GLU A 181 6.42 -8.72 6.89
CA GLU A 181 5.28 -9.62 7.14
C GLU A 181 4.88 -9.71 8.62
N ASP A 182 5.71 -9.20 9.52
CA ASP A 182 5.43 -9.24 10.96
C ASP A 182 4.42 -8.19 11.41
N ILE A 183 4.17 -7.16 10.60
CA ILE A 183 3.21 -6.12 10.92
C ILE A 183 1.88 -6.39 10.20
N PRO A 184 0.74 -6.34 10.92
CA PRO A 184 -0.54 -6.70 10.34
C PRO A 184 -1.16 -5.62 9.43
N PHE A 185 -0.65 -4.37 9.47
CA PHE A 185 -1.11 -3.23 8.68
C PHE A 185 -0.05 -2.12 8.65
N GLY A 186 -0.14 -1.19 7.69
CA GLY A 186 0.82 -0.09 7.53
C GLY A 186 2.17 -0.55 6.98
N VAL A 187 2.20 -1.67 6.28
CA VAL A 187 3.37 -2.20 5.58
C VAL A 187 3.88 -1.21 4.51
N ASP A 188 2.95 -0.48 3.91
CA ASP A 188 3.18 0.59 2.96
C ASP A 188 3.92 1.78 3.58
N TYR A 189 3.51 2.18 4.78
CA TYR A 189 4.18 3.24 5.52
C TYR A 189 5.57 2.83 5.99
N GLU A 190 5.71 1.60 6.49
CA GLU A 190 7.00 1.05 6.90
C GLU A 190 7.97 0.99 5.71
N MET A 191 7.51 0.54 4.55
CA MET A 191 8.30 0.53 3.34
C MET A 191 8.67 1.94 2.88
N THR A 192 7.72 2.88 2.91
CA THR A 192 7.98 4.29 2.60
C THR A 192 9.12 4.88 3.44
N LEU A 193 9.15 4.59 4.74
CA LEU A 193 10.24 5.04 5.61
C LEU A 193 11.59 4.42 5.24
N ARG A 194 11.62 3.14 4.89
CA ARG A 194 12.86 2.48 4.46
C ARG A 194 13.38 3.02 3.12
N ILE A 195 12.47 3.32 2.19
CA ILE A 195 12.83 3.94 0.92
C ILE A 195 13.47 5.31 1.17
N LEU A 196 12.84 6.16 1.98
CA LEU A 196 13.36 7.50 2.32
C LEU A 196 14.73 7.49 3.02
N GLU A 197 15.20 6.35 3.48
CA GLU A 197 16.56 6.24 4.03
C GLU A 197 17.65 6.33 2.96
N ARG A 198 17.35 5.97 1.70
CA ARG A 198 18.36 5.83 0.63
C ARG A 198 17.90 6.37 -0.72
N HIS A 199 16.60 6.50 -0.94
CA HIS A 199 15.99 6.87 -2.20
C HIS A 199 15.03 8.05 -2.03
N GLU A 200 14.70 8.68 -3.13
CA GLU A 200 13.73 9.76 -3.19
C GLU A 200 12.32 9.22 -3.43
N ILE A 201 11.31 10.01 -3.02
CA ILE A 201 9.90 9.76 -3.31
C ILE A 201 9.34 10.94 -4.08
N LEU A 202 8.70 10.65 -5.22
CA LEU A 202 8.14 11.66 -6.10
C LEU A 202 6.61 11.63 -6.09
N LEU A 203 5.97 12.79 -5.97
CA LEU A 203 4.54 12.98 -6.13
C LEU A 203 4.21 13.35 -7.57
N VAL A 204 3.35 12.58 -8.22
CA VAL A 204 2.63 12.99 -9.44
C VAL A 204 1.37 13.73 -9.01
N PRO A 205 1.26 15.06 -9.20
CA PRO A 205 0.17 15.86 -8.64
C PRO A 205 -1.12 15.74 -9.46
N LYS A 206 -1.57 14.50 -9.70
CA LYS A 206 -2.77 14.17 -10.46
C LYS A 206 -3.65 13.20 -9.69
N PHE A 207 -4.97 13.32 -9.83
CA PHE A 207 -5.97 12.45 -9.23
C PHE A 207 -6.19 11.21 -10.10
N PHE A 208 -5.31 10.23 -9.96
CA PHE A 208 -5.36 9.00 -10.74
C PHE A 208 -6.02 7.84 -10.03
N TYR A 209 -6.24 7.93 -8.72
CA TYR A 209 -6.70 6.85 -7.89
C TYR A 209 -8.04 7.17 -7.26
N ALA A 210 -9.04 6.32 -7.45
CA ALA A 210 -10.35 6.40 -6.81
C ALA A 210 -10.39 5.40 -5.67
N ARG A 211 -10.32 5.89 -4.42
CA ARG A 211 -10.43 5.06 -3.23
C ARG A 211 -11.88 4.84 -2.87
N ARG A 212 -12.30 3.58 -2.78
CA ARG A 212 -13.67 3.21 -2.42
C ARG A 212 -13.86 3.22 -0.91
N LEU A 213 -14.97 3.82 -0.47
CA LEU A 213 -15.41 3.82 0.92
C LEU A 213 -16.59 2.85 1.08
N HIS A 214 -16.42 1.82 1.89
CA HIS A 214 -17.44 0.85 2.25
C HIS A 214 -17.24 0.33 3.67
N SER A 215 -18.26 -0.34 4.24
CA SER A 215 -18.29 -0.75 5.65
C SER A 215 -17.22 -1.77 6.03
N THR A 216 -16.66 -2.50 5.07
CA THR A 216 -15.63 -3.53 5.30
C THR A 216 -14.19 -3.01 5.11
N ASN A 217 -13.98 -1.72 4.82
CA ASN A 217 -12.64 -1.15 4.72
C ASN A 217 -11.83 -1.37 6.01
N THR A 218 -10.63 -1.91 5.88
CA THR A 218 -9.72 -2.14 7.02
C THR A 218 -9.43 -0.87 7.81
N THR A 219 -9.35 0.29 7.13
CA THR A 219 -9.05 1.58 7.74
C THR A 219 -10.17 2.13 8.64
N GLU A 220 -11.40 1.67 8.46
CA GLU A 220 -12.56 2.11 9.26
C GLU A 220 -12.74 1.30 10.54
N SER A 221 -12.08 0.15 10.69
CA SER A 221 -12.21 -0.68 11.89
C SER A 221 -11.67 0.05 13.15
N LEU A 222 -12.38 -0.10 14.28
CA LEU A 222 -11.93 0.45 15.57
C LEU A 222 -10.58 -0.14 16.02
N VAL A 223 -10.33 -1.39 15.67
CA VAL A 223 -9.05 -2.08 15.93
C VAL A 223 -7.92 -1.40 15.17
N PHE A 224 -8.13 -1.07 13.90
CA PHE A 224 -7.16 -0.34 13.10
C PHE A 224 -6.91 1.07 13.66
N LYS A 225 -7.98 1.82 14.01
CA LYS A 225 -7.85 3.18 14.55
C LYS A 225 -7.01 3.22 15.82
N ARG A 226 -7.18 2.25 16.75
CA ARG A 226 -6.38 2.13 17.98
C ARG A 226 -4.96 1.64 17.72
N ALA A 227 -4.81 0.64 16.87
CA ALA A 227 -3.52 0.03 16.57
C ALA A 227 -2.63 0.96 15.70
N ARG A 228 -3.20 1.86 14.90
CA ARG A 228 -2.45 2.81 14.06
C ARG A 228 -1.52 3.70 14.87
N LEU A 229 -1.97 4.20 16.02
CA LEU A 229 -1.14 5.06 16.89
C LEU A 229 0.05 4.29 17.47
N TRP A 230 -0.19 3.03 17.85
CA TRP A 230 0.86 2.16 18.36
C TRP A 230 1.89 1.81 17.26
N LEU A 231 1.43 1.41 16.08
CA LEU A 231 2.29 1.08 14.95
C LEU A 231 3.17 2.27 14.57
N ARG A 232 2.60 3.48 14.49
CA ARG A 232 3.35 4.70 14.23
C ARG A 232 4.51 4.87 15.22
N LYS A 233 4.25 4.71 16.52
CA LYS A 233 5.29 4.81 17.56
C LYS A 233 6.36 3.72 17.39
N TYR A 234 5.96 2.50 17.09
CA TYR A 234 6.87 1.38 16.84
C TYR A 234 7.79 1.62 15.65
N LEU A 235 7.24 2.08 14.53
CA LEU A 235 7.98 2.33 13.30
C LEU A 235 8.95 3.52 13.45
N ILE A 236 8.51 4.60 14.11
CA ILE A 236 9.38 5.73 14.44
C ILE A 236 10.59 5.24 15.24
N ARG A 237 10.37 4.44 16.29
CA ARG A 237 11.45 3.91 17.11
C ARG A 237 12.44 3.06 16.32
N ARG A 238 11.95 2.11 15.52
CA ARG A 238 12.80 1.22 14.73
C ARG A 238 13.66 2.00 13.75
N SER A 239 13.10 3.04 13.16
CA SER A 239 13.77 3.93 12.23
C SER A 239 14.85 4.77 12.91
N VAL A 240 14.53 5.37 14.06
CA VAL A 240 15.48 6.16 14.86
C VAL A 240 16.65 5.30 15.34
N LEU A 241 16.37 4.08 15.82
CA LEU A 241 17.43 3.16 16.29
C LEU A 241 18.38 2.76 15.16
N ARG A 242 17.88 2.57 13.93
CA ARG A 242 18.72 2.25 12.76
C ARG A 242 19.66 3.40 12.38
N LYS A 243 19.21 4.64 12.52
CA LYS A 243 20.00 5.83 12.15
C LYS A 243 20.87 6.40 13.25
N GLY A 244 20.84 5.85 14.47
CA GLY A 244 21.61 6.37 15.61
C GLY A 244 21.21 7.78 16.08
N GLN A 245 20.09 8.31 15.60
CA GLN A 245 19.63 9.67 15.90
C GLN A 245 18.82 9.72 17.20
N VAL A 246 19.48 9.84 18.32
CA VAL A 246 18.87 9.90 19.67
C VAL A 246 18.10 11.21 19.92
N THR A 247 18.41 12.29 19.22
CA THR A 247 17.84 13.63 19.44
C THR A 247 16.35 13.75 19.10
N TYR A 248 15.79 12.81 18.36
CA TYR A 248 14.40 12.83 17.90
C TYR A 248 13.36 12.47 18.98
N TRP A 249 13.81 11.99 20.13
CA TRP A 249 12.95 11.52 21.22
C TRP A 249 12.23 12.62 21.97
N ARG A 250 12.83 13.81 22.05
CA ARG A 250 12.28 14.96 22.79
C ARG A 250 11.08 15.60 22.13
N ASP A 251 11.01 15.58 20.79
CA ASP A 251 9.98 16.30 20.03
C ASP A 251 8.66 15.50 19.86
N ALA A 252 8.62 14.21 20.19
CA ALA A 252 7.51 13.33 19.90
C ALA A 252 6.60 12.97 21.09
N ASN A 253 6.77 13.60 22.27
CA ASN A 253 6.04 13.22 23.51
C ASN A 253 6.10 11.71 23.76
N PHE A 254 7.27 11.12 23.67
CA PHE A 254 7.46 9.68 23.70
C PHE A 254 8.05 9.24 25.04
N ASP A 255 7.35 8.36 25.76
CA ASP A 255 7.88 7.70 26.97
C ASP A 255 8.63 6.42 26.58
N PRO A 256 9.97 6.38 26.72
CA PRO A 256 10.77 5.20 26.39
C PRO A 256 10.49 4.00 27.33
N LEU A 257 10.10 4.24 28.58
CA LEU A 257 9.86 3.20 29.58
C LEU A 257 8.62 2.36 29.30
N TYR A 258 7.62 2.99 28.68
CA TYR A 258 6.43 2.26 28.23
C TYR A 258 6.75 1.17 27.18
N PHE A 259 7.93 1.17 26.57
CA PHE A 259 8.37 0.23 25.55
C PHE A 259 9.24 -0.92 26.02
N LEU A 260 9.79 -0.87 27.20
CA LEU A 260 10.71 -1.87 27.70
C LEU A 260 10.00 -3.09 28.33
N ASN A 261 8.74 -2.96 28.74
CA ASN A 261 8.02 -4.05 29.40
C ASN A 261 7.32 -4.98 28.40
N GLY A 262 7.59 -6.26 28.47
CA GLY A 262 7.19 -7.35 27.55
C GLY A 262 5.69 -7.51 27.19
N GLU A 263 4.81 -6.63 27.68
CA GLU A 263 3.38 -6.63 27.32
C GLU A 263 3.08 -6.38 25.83
N ARG A 264 4.05 -5.90 25.09
CA ARG A 264 3.91 -5.49 23.67
C ARG A 264 3.97 -6.62 22.69
N MET A 265 4.80 -7.59 22.95
CA MET A 265 4.75 -8.85 22.21
C MET A 265 3.38 -9.52 22.38
N ARG A 266 2.77 -9.36 23.56
CA ARG A 266 1.41 -9.83 23.83
C ARG A 266 0.36 -9.00 23.07
N LEU A 267 0.49 -7.69 22.96
CA LEU A 267 -0.43 -6.84 22.21
C LEU A 267 -0.33 -7.09 20.70
N ALA A 268 0.87 -7.21 20.14
CA ALA A 268 1.06 -7.58 18.74
C ALA A 268 0.49 -8.97 18.44
N ARG A 269 0.66 -9.96 19.34
CA ARG A 269 0.00 -11.27 19.24
C ARG A 269 -1.51 -11.19 19.36
N ARG A 270 -2.05 -10.34 20.26
CA ARG A 270 -3.50 -10.12 20.41
C ARG A 270 -4.11 -9.42 19.22
N ILE A 271 -3.42 -8.43 18.64
CA ILE A 271 -3.82 -7.77 17.39
C ILE A 271 -3.81 -8.79 16.24
N ARG A 272 -2.75 -9.59 16.09
CA ARG A 272 -2.71 -10.69 15.11
C ARG A 272 -3.84 -11.71 15.31
N ALA A 273 -4.14 -12.07 16.55
CA ALA A 273 -5.22 -12.99 16.89
C ALA A 273 -6.60 -12.40 16.57
N ALA A 274 -6.83 -11.11 16.86
CA ALA A 274 -8.08 -10.42 16.54
C ALA A 274 -8.31 -10.33 15.01
N PHE A 275 -7.25 -10.09 14.23
CA PHE A 275 -7.35 -10.12 12.76
C PHE A 275 -7.49 -11.54 12.19
N ARG A 276 -6.98 -12.57 12.89
CA ARG A 276 -7.18 -13.98 12.51
C ARG A 276 -8.55 -14.52 12.92
N GLY A 277 -9.14 -13.98 14.00
CA GLY A 277 -10.43 -14.44 14.56
C GLY A 277 -11.66 -13.86 13.87
N GLN A 278 -11.55 -12.81 13.07
CA GLN A 278 -12.66 -12.27 12.28
C GLN A 278 -12.96 -13.06 10.99
N GLY A 279 -12.20 -14.12 10.71
CA GLY A 279 -12.46 -15.08 9.63
C GLY A 279 -13.28 -16.29 10.06
N GLY A 280 -13.91 -16.30 11.25
CA GLY A 280 -14.59 -17.48 11.78
C GLY A 280 -15.87 -17.17 12.55
N ALA A 281 -16.70 -16.25 12.05
CA ALA A 281 -18.11 -16.15 12.46
C ALA A 281 -18.90 -15.68 11.23
N SER A 282 -19.41 -16.67 10.52
CA SER A 282 -20.42 -16.54 9.46
C SER A 282 -21.73 -16.13 10.03
#